data_1974080aefc3f37fa1328c709d766f9b
#
_entry.id   1974080aefc3f37fa1328c709d766f9b
#
_cell.length_a   1.000
_cell.length_b   1.000
_cell.length_c   1.000
_cell.angle_alpha   90.00
_cell.angle_beta   90.00
_cell.angle_gamma   90.00
#
_symmetry.space_group_name_H-M   'P 1'
#
loop_
_entity.id
_entity.type
_entity.pdbx_description
1 polymer ?
#
loop_
_entity_poly.entity_id
_entity_poly.type
_entity_poly.pdbx_seq_one_letter_code
_entity_poly.pdbx_strand_id
1 'polypeptide(L)'
;MTSRRNFLQQAGLATAASSLLPNAKSAMTFVHHVLFWAKNPGNEAEKAQLLAALKQLVTLPMIQQAHVGRPIITEFDKGATDGSYTFSVVLVFENATKESEYLYHPLHKKFIDDNKHLWGKVQVIDSELI
;
A
#
# COMPACT_ATOMS: atom_id res chain seq x y z
N MET A 1 -28.45 -22.52 -37.17
CA MET A 1 -28.57 -23.29 -35.91
C MET A 1 -27.24 -23.71 -35.31
N THR A 2 -26.25 -24.01 -36.10
CA THR A 2 -24.88 -24.30 -35.62
C THR A 2 -24.19 -23.13 -34.92
N SER A 3 -24.50 -21.93 -35.30
CA SER A 3 -23.89 -20.74 -34.69
C SER A 3 -24.31 -20.46 -33.24
N ARG A 4 -25.53 -20.84 -32.87
CA ARG A 4 -26.04 -20.67 -31.50
C ARG A 4 -25.40 -21.65 -30.51
N ARG A 5 -25.12 -22.86 -30.94
CA ARG A 5 -24.43 -23.83 -30.08
C ARG A 5 -22.97 -23.44 -29.82
N ASN A 6 -22.30 -22.95 -30.84
CA ASN A 6 -20.92 -22.51 -30.70
C ASN A 6 -20.79 -21.27 -29.80
N PHE A 7 -21.75 -20.34 -29.89
CA PHE A 7 -21.80 -19.16 -29.06
C PHE A 7 -21.99 -19.53 -27.57
N LEU A 8 -22.89 -20.44 -27.26
CA LEU A 8 -23.13 -20.89 -25.89
C LEU A 8 -21.94 -21.64 -25.30
N GLN A 9 -21.23 -22.41 -26.09
CA GLN A 9 -20.00 -23.08 -25.65
C GLN A 9 -18.88 -22.09 -25.35
N GLN A 10 -18.71 -21.08 -26.19
CA GLN A 10 -17.69 -20.02 -25.93
C GLN A 10 -18.04 -19.20 -24.70
N ALA A 11 -19.29 -18.84 -24.49
CA ALA A 11 -19.71 -18.10 -23.31
C ALA A 11 -19.53 -18.94 -22.04
N GLY A 12 -19.80 -20.23 -22.07
CA GLY A 12 -19.59 -21.14 -20.95
C GLY A 12 -18.11 -21.29 -20.58
N LEU A 13 -17.24 -21.41 -21.57
CA LEU A 13 -15.80 -21.48 -21.36
C LEU A 13 -15.21 -20.17 -20.77
N ALA A 14 -15.64 -19.03 -21.30
CA ALA A 14 -15.21 -17.73 -20.79
C ALA A 14 -15.64 -17.52 -19.34
N THR A 15 -16.86 -17.92 -18.98
CA THR A 15 -17.37 -17.81 -17.61
C THR A 15 -16.62 -18.74 -16.66
N ALA A 16 -16.34 -19.98 -17.08
CA ALA A 16 -15.56 -20.92 -16.28
C ALA A 16 -14.13 -20.45 -16.06
N ALA A 17 -13.46 -19.90 -17.09
CA ALA A 17 -12.12 -19.36 -16.98
C ALA A 17 -12.07 -18.16 -16.03
N SER A 18 -13.04 -17.23 -16.10
CA SER A 18 -13.07 -16.07 -15.23
C SER A 18 -13.43 -16.43 -13.78
N SER A 19 -14.18 -17.51 -13.53
CA SER A 19 -14.47 -17.95 -12.16
C SER A 19 -13.30 -18.69 -11.51
N LEU A 20 -12.34 -19.21 -12.27
CA LEU A 20 -11.18 -19.92 -11.74
C LEU A 20 -10.00 -19.01 -11.41
N LEU A 21 -9.91 -17.83 -12.05
CA LEU A 21 -8.74 -16.98 -11.96
C LEU A 21 -8.71 -15.96 -10.81
N PRO A 22 -9.82 -15.30 -10.45
CA PRO A 22 -9.72 -14.10 -9.64
C PRO A 22 -9.96 -14.28 -8.16
N ASN A 23 -10.35 -15.45 -7.70
CA ASN A 23 -10.72 -15.63 -6.30
C ASN A 23 -9.56 -16.03 -5.40
N ALA A 24 -8.37 -16.21 -5.96
CA ALA A 24 -7.16 -16.37 -5.17
C ALA A 24 -6.71 -15.00 -4.68
N LYS A 25 -7.33 -14.48 -3.64
CA LYS A 25 -6.79 -13.33 -2.91
C LYS A 25 -5.46 -13.77 -2.32
N SER A 26 -4.37 -13.10 -2.72
CA SER A 26 -3.09 -13.25 -2.03
C SER A 26 -3.32 -12.98 -0.56
N ALA A 27 -2.92 -13.89 0.30
CA ALA A 27 -2.92 -13.64 1.73
C ALA A 27 -1.99 -12.45 2.00
N MET A 28 -2.42 -11.52 2.83
CA MET A 28 -1.60 -10.43 3.32
C MET A 28 -0.68 -10.96 4.41
N THR A 29 0.40 -11.62 3.99
CA THR A 29 1.28 -12.37 4.89
C THR A 29 2.17 -11.49 5.74
N PHE A 30 2.65 -10.40 5.20
CA PHE A 30 3.46 -9.43 5.94
C PHE A 30 2.98 -8.02 5.64
N VAL A 31 2.69 -7.26 6.70
CA VAL A 31 2.22 -5.87 6.59
C VAL A 31 3.23 -4.95 7.27
N HIS A 32 3.74 -4.01 6.49
CA HIS A 32 4.60 -2.93 6.93
C HIS A 32 3.79 -1.65 6.93
N HIS A 33 3.45 -1.14 8.10
CA HIS A 33 2.64 0.07 8.26
C HIS A 33 3.49 1.18 8.84
N VAL A 34 3.57 2.29 8.13
CA VAL A 34 4.38 3.45 8.53
C VAL A 34 3.49 4.69 8.64
N LEU A 35 3.61 5.38 9.76
CA LEU A 35 2.94 6.65 9.99
C LEU A 35 3.98 7.76 9.98
N PHE A 36 3.71 8.83 9.24
CA PHE A 36 4.57 10.01 9.14
C PHE A 36 3.86 11.22 9.72
N TRP A 37 4.57 11.96 10.57
CA TRP A 37 4.13 13.27 11.05
C TRP A 37 5.00 14.33 10.37
N ALA A 38 4.38 15.18 9.55
CA ALA A 38 5.09 16.27 8.90
C ALA A 38 5.74 17.17 9.95
N LYS A 39 6.96 17.61 9.71
CA LYS A 39 7.66 18.55 10.60
C LYS A 39 6.91 19.89 10.67
N ASN A 40 6.42 20.36 9.54
CA ASN A 40 5.65 21.59 9.44
C ASN A 40 4.28 21.25 8.83
N PRO A 41 3.31 20.80 9.64
CA PRO A 41 2.03 20.29 9.11
C PRO A 41 1.17 21.34 8.39
N GLY A 42 1.44 22.62 8.64
CA GLY A 42 0.80 23.73 7.91
C GLY A 42 1.44 24.06 6.57
N ASN A 43 2.58 23.47 6.24
CA ASN A 43 3.28 23.73 4.98
C ASN A 43 2.81 22.75 3.89
N GLU A 44 1.89 23.20 3.04
CA GLU A 44 1.30 22.36 1.99
C GLU A 44 2.33 21.93 0.93
N ALA A 45 3.30 22.78 0.61
CA ALA A 45 4.35 22.46 -0.37
C ALA A 45 5.26 21.32 0.13
N GLU A 46 5.67 21.34 1.41
CA GLU A 46 6.45 20.28 2.02
C GLU A 46 5.67 18.97 2.10
N LYS A 47 4.39 19.03 2.46
CA LYS A 47 3.53 17.85 2.48
C LYS A 47 3.35 17.25 1.09
N ALA A 48 3.17 18.09 0.08
CA ALA A 48 3.07 17.63 -1.31
C ALA A 48 4.37 16.96 -1.78
N GLN A 49 5.52 17.48 -1.40
CA GLN A 49 6.82 16.89 -1.70
C GLN A 49 6.96 15.50 -1.06
N LEU A 50 6.63 15.35 0.20
CA LEU A 50 6.67 14.07 0.89
C LEU A 50 5.69 13.07 0.27
N LEU A 51 4.48 13.50 -0.03
CA LEU A 51 3.47 12.64 -0.66
C LEU A 51 3.94 12.13 -2.03
N ALA A 52 4.51 13.00 -2.85
CA ALA A 52 5.04 12.61 -4.17
C ALA A 52 6.17 11.58 -4.03
N ALA A 53 7.08 11.80 -3.08
CA ALA A 53 8.16 10.87 -2.81
C ALA A 53 7.66 9.51 -2.31
N LEU A 54 6.66 9.49 -1.44
CA LEU A 54 6.02 8.26 -0.97
C LEU A 54 5.34 7.50 -2.11
N LYS A 55 4.60 8.19 -2.96
CA LYS A 55 3.93 7.56 -4.11
C LYS A 55 4.92 6.93 -5.09
N GLN A 56 6.09 7.52 -5.24
CA GLN A 56 7.15 6.95 -6.07
C GLN A 56 7.80 5.74 -5.41
N LEU A 57 8.10 5.83 -4.10
CA LEU A 57 8.74 4.76 -3.35
C LEU A 57 7.93 3.46 -3.37
N VAL A 58 6.60 3.56 -3.25
CA VAL A 58 5.73 2.39 -3.16
C VAL A 58 5.56 1.64 -4.48
N THR A 59 6.20 2.08 -5.55
CA THR A 59 6.20 1.37 -6.85
C THR A 59 7.31 0.33 -6.97
N LEU A 60 8.15 0.15 -5.96
CA LEU A 60 9.22 -0.85 -5.99
C LEU A 60 8.64 -2.27 -6.14
N PRO A 61 9.29 -3.12 -6.97
CA PRO A 61 8.67 -4.37 -7.43
C PRO A 61 8.47 -5.44 -6.34
N MET A 62 9.20 -5.38 -5.22
CA MET A 62 9.01 -6.33 -4.12
C MET A 62 7.76 -6.04 -3.28
N ILE A 63 7.11 -4.92 -3.49
CA ILE A 63 5.88 -4.55 -2.80
C ILE A 63 4.70 -5.16 -3.55
N GLN A 64 3.92 -6.01 -2.87
CA GLN A 64 2.75 -6.66 -3.47
C GLN A 64 1.55 -5.73 -3.56
N GLN A 65 1.28 -4.98 -2.49
CA GLN A 65 0.20 -4.01 -2.41
C GLN A 65 0.68 -2.79 -1.62
N ALA A 66 0.18 -1.64 -1.99
CA ALA A 66 0.52 -0.38 -1.33
C ALA A 66 -0.71 0.50 -1.15
N HIS A 67 -0.78 1.17 0.00
CA HIS A 67 -1.76 2.19 0.29
C HIS A 67 -1.05 3.40 0.89
N VAL A 68 -1.25 4.55 0.29
CA VAL A 68 -0.79 5.84 0.83
C VAL A 68 -2.02 6.67 1.09
N GLY A 69 -2.25 7.03 2.34
CA GLY A 69 -3.45 7.71 2.76
C GLY A 69 -3.22 8.83 3.76
N ARG A 70 -4.27 9.53 4.08
CA ARG A 70 -4.32 10.57 5.10
C ARG A 70 -5.30 10.17 6.19
N PRO A 71 -5.20 10.76 7.40
CA PRO A 71 -6.12 10.44 8.46
C PRO A 71 -7.56 10.82 8.11
N ILE A 72 -8.49 9.99 8.57
CA ILE A 72 -9.90 10.26 8.57
C ILE A 72 -10.46 9.85 9.93
N ILE A 73 -11.36 10.64 10.48
CA ILE A 73 -12.02 10.33 11.75
C ILE A 73 -13.50 10.14 11.44
N THR A 74 -14.01 8.95 11.71
CA THR A 74 -15.42 8.62 11.50
C THR A 74 -16.19 8.70 12.82
N GLU A 75 -17.50 8.83 12.73
CA GLU A 75 -18.34 9.03 13.92
C GLU A 75 -18.28 7.86 14.89
N PHE A 76 -18.25 6.64 14.39
CA PHE A 76 -18.26 5.44 15.23
C PHE A 76 -17.00 5.30 16.05
N ASP A 77 -15.84 5.46 15.44
CA ASP A 77 -14.54 5.14 16.06
C ASP A 77 -13.72 6.37 16.49
N LYS A 78 -14.33 7.55 16.48
CA LYS A 78 -13.64 8.81 16.82
C LYS A 78 -12.94 8.78 18.18
N GLY A 79 -13.48 8.05 19.14
CA GLY A 79 -12.88 7.94 20.47
C GLY A 79 -11.61 7.08 20.54
N ALA A 80 -11.37 6.26 19.52
CA ALA A 80 -10.22 5.36 19.43
C ALA A 80 -9.30 5.69 18.25
N THR A 81 -9.71 6.61 17.38
CA THR A 81 -8.95 6.94 16.17
C THR A 81 -7.83 7.91 16.49
N ASP A 82 -6.59 7.52 16.16
CA ASP A 82 -5.46 8.43 16.14
C ASP A 82 -5.40 9.14 14.79
N GLY A 83 -5.83 10.39 14.75
CA GLY A 83 -5.80 11.23 13.55
C GLY A 83 -4.63 12.22 13.54
N SER A 84 -3.64 12.05 14.43
CA SER A 84 -2.56 13.02 14.59
C SER A 84 -1.50 12.98 13.48
N TYR A 85 -1.38 11.87 12.76
CA TYR A 85 -0.38 11.71 11.71
C TYR A 85 -0.76 12.47 10.43
N THR A 86 0.23 12.67 9.55
CA THR A 86 0.03 13.32 8.25
C THR A 86 -0.26 12.30 7.15
N PHE A 87 0.57 11.27 7.05
CA PHE A 87 0.41 10.21 6.04
C PHE A 87 0.53 8.84 6.67
N SER A 88 -0.30 7.92 6.17
CA SER A 88 -0.27 6.49 6.49
C SER A 88 0.14 5.73 5.25
N VAL A 89 1.17 4.90 5.37
CA VAL A 89 1.67 4.05 4.29
C VAL A 89 1.54 2.61 4.73
N VAL A 90 0.74 1.83 4.02
CA VAL A 90 0.59 0.40 4.26
C VAL A 90 1.17 -0.35 3.09
N LEU A 91 2.18 -1.17 3.34
CA LEU A 91 2.82 -2.01 2.33
C LEU A 91 2.64 -3.47 2.69
N VAL A 92 2.32 -4.28 1.70
CA VAL A 92 2.21 -5.72 1.85
C VAL A 92 3.38 -6.39 1.15
N PHE A 93 4.08 -7.27 1.86
CA PHE A 93 5.18 -8.08 1.34
C PHE A 93 4.85 -9.57 1.47
N GLU A 94 5.50 -10.37 0.65
CA GLU A 94 5.38 -11.83 0.73
C GLU A 94 5.86 -12.36 2.08
N ASN A 95 6.95 -11.80 2.61
CA ASN A 95 7.55 -12.20 3.87
C ASN A 95 8.53 -11.12 4.37
N ALA A 96 9.12 -11.34 5.54
CA ALA A 96 10.10 -10.44 6.14
C ALA A 96 11.36 -10.26 5.28
N THR A 97 11.76 -11.28 4.53
CA THR A 97 12.92 -11.19 3.62
C THR A 97 12.66 -10.16 2.52
N LYS A 98 11.46 -10.16 1.93
CA LYS A 98 11.07 -9.18 0.92
C LYS A 98 10.98 -7.77 1.49
N GLU A 99 10.50 -7.62 2.71
CA GLU A 99 10.56 -6.33 3.40
C GLU A 99 12.00 -5.86 3.57
N SER A 100 12.92 -6.75 3.99
CA SER A 100 14.33 -6.41 4.13
C SER A 100 14.96 -5.97 2.81
N GLU A 101 14.62 -6.63 1.70
CA GLU A 101 15.06 -6.19 0.37
C GLU A 101 14.63 -4.76 0.07
N TYR A 102 13.40 -4.42 0.45
CA TYR A 102 12.86 -3.06 0.32
C TYR A 102 13.62 -2.07 1.22
N LEU A 103 13.77 -2.39 2.51
CA LEU A 103 14.39 -1.48 3.47
C LEU A 103 15.85 -1.17 3.15
N TYR A 104 16.59 -2.16 2.64
CA TYR A 104 18.00 -2.01 2.23
C TYR A 104 18.16 -1.56 0.78
N HIS A 105 17.08 -1.40 0.04
CA HIS A 105 17.14 -0.97 -1.36
C HIS A 105 17.74 0.44 -1.49
N PRO A 106 18.60 0.69 -2.48
CA PRO A 106 19.20 2.02 -2.69
C PRO A 106 18.16 3.15 -2.84
N LEU A 107 17.02 2.87 -3.46
CA LEU A 107 15.96 3.86 -3.61
C LEU A 107 15.23 4.16 -2.29
N HIS A 108 15.15 3.20 -1.37
CA HIS A 108 14.62 3.45 -0.03
C HIS A 108 15.57 4.34 0.77
N LYS A 109 16.89 4.06 0.71
CA LYS A 109 17.90 4.91 1.34
C LYS A 109 17.87 6.33 0.78
N LYS A 110 17.78 6.45 -0.55
CA LYS A 110 17.67 7.75 -1.21
C LYS A 110 16.42 8.51 -0.78
N PHE A 111 15.30 7.82 -0.68
CA PHE A 111 14.06 8.40 -0.17
C PHE A 111 14.26 9.02 1.22
N ILE A 112 14.88 8.30 2.14
CA ILE A 112 15.15 8.80 3.48
C ILE A 112 16.08 10.01 3.43
N ASP A 113 17.21 9.91 2.72
CA ASP A 113 18.22 10.98 2.66
C ASP A 113 17.63 12.26 2.05
N ASP A 114 16.82 12.13 1.00
CA ASP A 114 16.27 13.29 0.29
C ASP A 114 15.08 13.92 1.03
N ASN A 115 14.39 13.18 1.90
CA ASN A 115 13.09 13.62 2.44
C ASN A 115 12.98 13.64 3.97
N LYS A 116 13.99 13.13 4.71
CA LYS A 116 13.90 13.03 6.18
C LYS A 116 13.68 14.36 6.89
N HIS A 117 14.07 15.46 6.26
CA HIS A 117 13.84 16.81 6.81
C HIS A 117 12.37 17.23 6.77
N LEU A 118 11.53 16.48 6.04
CA LEU A 118 10.10 16.78 5.88
C LEU A 118 9.23 16.21 7.01
N TRP A 119 9.74 15.24 7.77
CA TRP A 119 8.99 14.68 8.91
C TRP A 119 9.69 14.92 10.23
N GLY A 120 8.89 15.14 11.28
CA GLY A 120 9.37 15.30 12.65
C GLY A 120 9.30 14.00 13.45
N LYS A 121 8.46 13.06 13.01
CA LYS A 121 8.29 11.76 13.64
C LYS A 121 7.87 10.74 12.58
N VAL A 122 8.37 9.52 12.74
CA VAL A 122 7.93 8.36 11.98
C VAL A 122 7.70 7.19 12.95
N GLN A 123 6.69 6.39 12.70
CA GLN A 123 6.40 5.19 13.48
C GLN A 123 6.15 4.03 12.54
N VAL A 124 6.76 2.89 12.83
CA VAL A 124 6.60 1.66 12.07
C VAL A 124 5.83 0.65 12.90
N ILE A 125 4.85 0.01 12.29
CA ILE A 125 4.05 -1.06 12.89
C ILE A 125 4.07 -2.21 11.89
N ASP A 126 4.90 -3.21 12.17
CA ASP A 126 5.01 -4.41 11.36
C ASP A 126 4.21 -5.55 11.99
N SER A 127 3.57 -6.34 11.15
CA SER A 127 2.86 -7.53 11.59
C SER A 127 2.92 -8.62 10.52
N GLU A 128 2.90 -9.86 10.96
CA GLU A 128 2.80 -10.99 10.05
C GLU A 128 1.56 -11.83 10.36
N LEU A 129 1.09 -12.54 9.35
CA LEU A 129 -0.09 -13.38 9.46
C LEU A 129 0.14 -14.51 10.48
N ILE A 130 -0.80 -14.69 11.38
CA ILE A 130 -0.81 -15.78 12.35
C ILE A 130 -1.66 -16.96 11.89
#